data_b1d8997b334909f7e0d44c464983f61d
#
_entry.id   b1d8997b334909f7e0d44c464983f61d
#
_cell.length_a   1.000
_cell.length_b   1.000
_cell.length_c   1.000
_cell.angle_alpha   90.00
_cell.angle_beta   90.00
_cell.angle_gamma   90.00
#
_symmetry.space_group_name_H-M   'P 1'
#
loop_
_entity.id
_entity.type
_entity.pdbx_description
1 polymer ?
#
loop_
_entity_poly.entity_id
_entity_poly.type
_entity_poly.pdbx_seq_one_letter_code
_entity_poly.pdbx_strand_id
1 'polypeptide(L)'
;MAIVPDDKDWTWVLERPCPECGFDAREVTPQLIPALLRDLVKGWQRILLREDVGERPVRDKWSPLEYSCHVRDVFRLFDERLQLMVAHDGARFENWDQDATAIENRYDLQDPRVVSRELSQAGEEFARHYAQVDGPEWKHRGLRSNGSEFTVETFGVYLVHDPIHHLWDVSGSRSDL
;
A
#
# COMPACT_ATOMS: atom_id res chain seq x y z
N MET A 1 -4.45 -21.58 11.20
CA MET A 1 -4.63 -21.85 9.75
C MET A 1 -3.92 -20.76 8.99
N ALA A 2 -3.35 -21.10 7.84
CA ALA A 2 -2.74 -20.09 6.97
C ALA A 2 -3.83 -19.17 6.41
N ILE A 3 -3.46 -17.93 6.16
CA ILE A 3 -4.25 -16.95 5.39
C ILE A 3 -4.42 -17.52 3.96
N VAL A 4 -5.53 -17.23 3.32
CA VAL A 4 -5.68 -17.53 1.88
C VAL A 4 -4.82 -16.50 1.13
N PRO A 5 -3.77 -16.95 0.41
CA PRO A 5 -2.91 -16.03 -0.32
C PRO A 5 -3.69 -15.23 -1.36
N ASP A 6 -3.39 -13.93 -1.48
CA ASP A 6 -3.88 -13.12 -2.57
C ASP A 6 -2.83 -13.11 -3.69
N ASP A 7 -2.99 -14.01 -4.66
CA ASP A 7 -2.13 -14.17 -5.83
C ASP A 7 -2.66 -13.45 -7.09
N LYS A 8 -3.70 -12.61 -6.93
CA LYS A 8 -4.30 -11.87 -8.02
C LYS A 8 -3.31 -10.86 -8.62
N ASP A 9 -3.34 -10.73 -9.92
CA ASP A 9 -2.73 -9.60 -10.60
C ASP A 9 -3.64 -8.37 -10.46
N TRP A 10 -3.24 -7.42 -9.63
CA TRP A 10 -4.00 -6.20 -9.37
C TRP A 10 -3.70 -5.06 -10.36
N THR A 11 -2.84 -5.25 -11.38
CA THR A 11 -2.48 -4.19 -12.33
C THR A 11 -3.68 -3.66 -13.13
N TRP A 12 -4.72 -4.45 -13.27
CA TRP A 12 -5.97 -4.08 -13.94
C TRP A 12 -6.69 -2.88 -13.30
N VAL A 13 -6.39 -2.53 -12.03
CA VAL A 13 -6.97 -1.36 -11.35
C VAL A 13 -6.57 -0.04 -12.01
N LEU A 14 -5.50 -0.04 -12.82
CA LEU A 14 -5.09 1.10 -13.64
C LEU A 14 -6.01 1.33 -14.84
N GLU A 15 -6.79 0.32 -15.24
CA GLU A 15 -7.62 0.34 -16.45
C GLU A 15 -9.11 0.52 -16.14
N ARG A 16 -9.57 0.05 -14.99
CA ARG A 16 -10.99 0.03 -14.60
C ARG A 16 -11.18 0.16 -13.10
N PRO A 17 -12.36 0.68 -12.64
CA PRO A 17 -12.67 0.78 -11.23
C PRO A 17 -12.67 -0.58 -10.52
N CYS A 18 -12.21 -0.57 -9.25
CA CYS A 18 -12.32 -1.74 -8.40
C CYS A 18 -13.80 -1.95 -7.99
N PRO A 19 -14.42 -3.10 -8.30
CA PRO A 19 -15.82 -3.34 -7.99
C PRO A 19 -16.10 -3.49 -6.49
N GLU A 20 -15.07 -3.81 -5.69
CA GLU A 20 -15.16 -4.00 -4.25
C GLU A 20 -15.03 -2.66 -3.51
N CYS A 21 -13.84 -2.05 -3.50
CA CYS A 21 -13.63 -0.78 -2.81
C CYS A 21 -14.05 0.44 -3.63
N GLY A 22 -14.35 0.26 -4.95
CA GLY A 22 -14.77 1.29 -5.89
C GLY A 22 -13.67 2.32 -6.20
N PHE A 23 -12.39 2.06 -5.91
CA PHE A 23 -11.27 2.89 -6.37
C PHE A 23 -11.30 3.02 -7.89
N ASP A 24 -11.09 4.24 -8.39
CA ASP A 24 -11.00 4.51 -9.81
C ASP A 24 -9.70 5.28 -10.11
N ALA A 25 -8.77 4.63 -10.79
CA ALA A 25 -7.47 5.23 -11.16
C ALA A 25 -7.61 6.52 -11.96
N ARG A 26 -8.71 6.71 -12.71
CA ARG A 26 -8.97 7.91 -13.52
C ARG A 26 -9.25 9.17 -12.68
N GLU A 27 -9.61 8.99 -11.41
CA GLU A 27 -9.86 10.07 -10.46
C GLU A 27 -8.58 10.50 -9.71
N VAL A 28 -7.47 9.75 -9.88
CA VAL A 28 -6.21 9.98 -9.18
C VAL A 28 -5.17 10.52 -10.15
N THR A 29 -4.74 11.75 -9.93
CA THR A 29 -3.57 12.29 -10.63
C THR A 29 -2.31 12.06 -9.77
N PRO A 30 -1.12 11.87 -10.36
CA PRO A 30 0.12 11.66 -9.62
C PRO A 30 0.41 12.75 -8.59
N GLN A 31 0.02 13.98 -8.85
CA GLN A 31 0.21 15.13 -7.95
C GLN A 31 -0.64 15.04 -6.68
N LEU A 32 -1.70 14.24 -6.69
CA LEU A 32 -2.54 14.00 -5.51
C LEU A 32 -1.95 12.91 -4.58
N ILE A 33 -1.04 12.07 -5.08
CA ILE A 33 -0.49 10.93 -4.32
C ILE A 33 0.05 11.34 -2.93
N PRO A 34 0.87 12.41 -2.79
CA PRO A 34 1.37 12.80 -1.47
C PRO A 34 0.28 13.16 -0.47
N ALA A 35 -0.81 13.79 -0.92
CA ALA A 35 -1.94 14.12 -0.05
C ALA A 35 -2.73 12.85 0.32
N LEU A 36 -3.00 11.98 -0.65
CA LEU A 36 -3.68 10.70 -0.42
C LEU A 36 -2.92 9.81 0.57
N LEU A 37 -1.58 9.71 0.45
CA LEU A 37 -0.76 8.95 1.39
C LEU A 37 -0.92 9.46 2.83
N ARG A 38 -0.93 10.79 3.03
CA ARG A 38 -1.13 11.38 4.36
C ARG A 38 -2.54 11.13 4.91
N ASP A 39 -3.55 11.16 4.07
CA ASP A 39 -4.92 10.86 4.49
C ASP A 39 -5.11 9.37 4.80
N LEU A 40 -4.48 8.49 4.02
CA LEU A 40 -4.41 7.06 4.30
C LEU A 40 -3.74 6.76 5.65
N VAL A 41 -2.62 7.44 5.95
CA VAL A 41 -1.97 7.33 7.28
C VAL A 41 -2.96 7.64 8.40
N LYS A 42 -3.71 8.73 8.30
CA LYS A 42 -4.72 9.11 9.32
C LYS A 42 -5.83 8.05 9.42
N GLY A 43 -6.29 7.52 8.28
CA GLY A 43 -7.26 6.44 8.24
C GLY A 43 -6.78 5.20 9.01
N TRP A 44 -5.60 4.73 8.68
CA TRP A 44 -5.00 3.56 9.33
C TRP A 44 -4.67 3.78 10.82
N GLN A 45 -4.28 5.00 11.21
CA GLN A 45 -4.12 5.34 12.63
C GLN A 45 -5.44 5.21 13.41
N ARG A 46 -6.58 5.58 12.80
CA ARG A 46 -7.91 5.36 13.45
C ARG A 46 -8.24 3.88 13.61
N ILE A 47 -7.93 3.07 12.59
CA ILE A 47 -8.08 1.60 12.66
C ILE A 47 -7.27 1.01 13.82
N LEU A 48 -6.01 1.47 13.98
CA LEU A 48 -5.11 1.00 15.04
C LEU A 48 -5.54 1.39 16.46
N LEU A 49 -6.52 2.27 16.63
CA LEU A 49 -7.11 2.63 17.94
C LEU A 49 -8.29 1.73 18.33
N ARG A 50 -8.73 0.80 17.48
CA ARG A 50 -9.87 -0.07 17.77
C ARG A 50 -9.53 -1.06 18.89
N GLU A 51 -10.52 -1.39 19.71
CA GLU A 51 -10.37 -2.40 20.77
C GLU A 51 -10.15 -3.80 20.21
N ASP A 52 -10.80 -4.12 19.06
CA ASP A 52 -10.73 -5.40 18.36
C ASP A 52 -9.61 -5.48 17.31
N VAL A 53 -8.64 -4.55 17.35
CA VAL A 53 -7.61 -4.40 16.30
C VAL A 53 -6.82 -5.68 16.01
N GLY A 54 -6.58 -6.52 17.03
CA GLY A 54 -5.88 -7.81 16.91
C GLY A 54 -6.78 -9.00 16.57
N GLU A 55 -8.10 -8.81 16.46
CA GLU A 55 -9.04 -9.90 16.25
C GLU A 55 -9.27 -10.15 14.77
N ARG A 56 -9.02 -11.37 14.31
CA ARG A 56 -9.36 -11.78 12.94
C ARG A 56 -10.87 -11.99 12.81
N PRO A 57 -11.54 -11.36 11.82
CA PRO A 57 -12.99 -11.51 11.62
C PRO A 57 -13.37 -12.97 11.30
N VAL A 58 -12.50 -13.67 10.58
CA VAL A 58 -12.53 -15.11 10.32
C VAL A 58 -11.09 -15.64 10.31
N ARG A 59 -10.92 -16.94 10.45
CA ARG A 59 -9.60 -17.57 10.67
C ARG A 59 -8.58 -17.37 9.55
N ASP A 60 -9.06 -17.18 8.34
CA ASP A 60 -8.29 -17.07 7.09
C ASP A 60 -8.22 -15.66 6.52
N LYS A 61 -8.70 -14.66 7.28
CA LYS A 61 -8.58 -13.24 6.94
C LYS A 61 -7.76 -12.51 8.02
N TRP A 62 -6.89 -11.64 7.60
CA TRP A 62 -6.07 -10.83 8.51
C TRP A 62 -6.94 -9.97 9.46
N SER A 63 -6.43 -9.76 10.65
CA SER A 63 -6.94 -8.75 11.59
C SER A 63 -6.62 -7.33 11.10
N PRO A 64 -7.33 -6.30 11.61
CA PRO A 64 -6.98 -4.90 11.32
C PRO A 64 -5.52 -4.56 11.65
N LEU A 65 -4.93 -5.18 12.69
CA LEU A 65 -3.51 -5.02 13.03
C LEU A 65 -2.60 -5.59 11.95
N GLU A 66 -2.87 -6.81 11.48
CA GLU A 66 -2.08 -7.47 10.44
C GLU A 66 -2.14 -6.69 9.13
N TYR A 67 -3.32 -6.20 8.72
CA TYR A 67 -3.46 -5.29 7.59
C TYR A 67 -2.68 -3.98 7.78
N SER A 68 -2.69 -3.40 8.98
CA SER A 68 -1.92 -2.17 9.27
C SER A 68 -0.40 -2.40 9.17
N CYS A 69 0.08 -3.56 9.60
CA CYS A 69 1.48 -3.97 9.43
C CYS A 69 1.84 -4.11 7.96
N HIS A 70 0.95 -4.76 7.17
CA HIS A 70 1.10 -4.89 5.73
C HIS A 70 1.19 -3.51 5.06
N VAL A 71 0.26 -2.59 5.33
CA VAL A 71 0.26 -1.24 4.73
C VAL A 71 1.51 -0.45 5.11
N ARG A 72 2.00 -0.57 6.35
CA ARG A 72 3.30 0.01 6.73
C ARG A 72 4.43 -0.51 5.85
N ASP A 73 4.47 -1.82 5.63
CA ASP A 73 5.55 -2.43 4.85
C ASP A 73 5.37 -2.18 3.35
N VAL A 74 4.14 -2.04 2.85
CA VAL A 74 3.83 -1.53 1.51
C VAL A 74 4.42 -0.12 1.33
N PHE A 75 4.20 0.80 2.27
CA PHE A 75 4.76 2.17 2.16
C PHE A 75 6.29 2.15 2.11
N ARG A 76 6.95 1.35 2.96
CA ARG A 76 8.41 1.21 2.97
C ARG A 76 8.94 0.66 1.63
N LEU A 77 8.39 -0.46 1.20
CA LEU A 77 8.82 -1.15 -0.01
C LEU A 77 8.59 -0.31 -1.27
N PHE A 78 7.44 0.35 -1.35
CA PHE A 78 7.13 1.15 -2.53
C PHE A 78 7.90 2.47 -2.55
N ASP A 79 8.25 3.02 -1.40
CA ASP A 79 9.17 4.16 -1.32
C ASP A 79 10.57 3.79 -1.84
N GLU A 80 11.12 2.65 -1.42
CA GLU A 80 12.40 2.14 -1.92
C GLU A 80 12.36 1.95 -3.45
N ARG A 81 11.27 1.37 -3.98
CA ARG A 81 11.10 1.17 -5.42
C ARG A 81 10.94 2.49 -6.17
N LEU A 82 10.20 3.45 -5.62
CA LEU A 82 10.10 4.79 -6.17
C LEU A 82 11.47 5.43 -6.32
N GLN A 83 12.28 5.40 -5.27
CA GLN A 83 13.62 5.98 -5.30
C GLN A 83 14.52 5.30 -6.35
N LEU A 84 14.41 3.98 -6.50
CA LEU A 84 15.12 3.26 -7.57
C LEU A 84 14.68 3.72 -8.96
N MET A 85 13.37 3.87 -9.19
CA MET A 85 12.80 4.30 -10.47
C MET A 85 13.18 5.76 -10.80
N VAL A 86 13.14 6.64 -9.81
CA VAL A 86 13.55 8.05 -9.97
C VAL A 86 15.05 8.12 -10.34
N ALA A 87 15.89 7.34 -9.68
CA ALA A 87 17.33 7.30 -9.93
C ALA A 87 17.69 6.69 -11.29
N HIS A 88 16.92 5.70 -11.79
CA HIS A 88 17.26 4.94 -12.99
C HIS A 88 16.01 4.53 -13.79
N ASP A 89 15.87 5.05 -15.03
CA ASP A 89 14.85 4.52 -15.95
C ASP A 89 15.11 3.02 -16.25
N GLY A 90 14.06 2.22 -16.15
CA GLY A 90 14.15 0.77 -16.31
C GLY A 90 14.66 0.04 -15.05
N ALA A 91 14.55 0.64 -13.87
CA ALA A 91 14.88 -0.01 -12.61
C ALA A 91 14.17 -1.35 -12.45
N ARG A 92 14.89 -2.35 -11.93
CA ARG A 92 14.35 -3.70 -11.72
C ARG A 92 14.22 -3.99 -10.23
N PHE A 93 13.10 -4.61 -9.84
CA PHE A 93 12.87 -5.04 -8.47
C PHE A 93 12.09 -6.34 -8.41
N GLU A 94 12.33 -7.09 -7.36
CA GLU A 94 11.70 -8.38 -7.15
C GLU A 94 10.21 -8.23 -6.79
N ASN A 95 9.43 -9.27 -7.12
CA ASN A 95 8.10 -9.41 -6.56
C ASN A 95 8.21 -9.60 -5.04
N TRP A 96 7.17 -9.22 -4.32
CA TRP A 96 7.14 -9.31 -2.86
C TRP A 96 6.11 -10.36 -2.43
N ASP A 97 6.56 -11.26 -1.59
CA ASP A 97 5.70 -12.23 -0.91
C ASP A 97 5.23 -11.62 0.41
N GLN A 98 4.04 -11.05 0.39
CA GLN A 98 3.43 -10.39 1.54
C GLN A 98 3.05 -11.38 2.64
N ASP A 99 2.65 -12.60 2.28
CA ASP A 99 2.22 -13.62 3.24
C ASP A 99 3.42 -14.20 4.00
N ALA A 100 4.51 -14.48 3.29
CA ALA A 100 5.77 -14.85 3.93
C ALA A 100 6.26 -13.76 4.87
N THR A 101 6.21 -12.49 4.44
CA THR A 101 6.60 -11.33 5.26
C THR A 101 5.74 -11.22 6.52
N ALA A 102 4.43 -11.42 6.41
CA ALA A 102 3.52 -11.36 7.55
C ALA A 102 3.82 -12.42 8.61
N ILE A 103 4.20 -13.63 8.16
CA ILE A 103 4.58 -14.74 9.04
C ILE A 103 5.95 -14.47 9.70
N GLU A 104 6.94 -14.10 8.91
CA GLU A 104 8.32 -13.85 9.38
C GLU A 104 8.37 -12.71 10.39
N ASN A 105 7.65 -11.62 10.12
CA ASN A 105 7.61 -10.43 10.96
C ASN A 105 6.54 -10.51 12.07
N ARG A 106 5.86 -11.63 12.22
CA ARG A 106 4.86 -11.87 13.27
C ARG A 106 3.88 -10.71 13.39
N TYR A 107 3.20 -10.36 12.30
CA TYR A 107 2.22 -9.28 12.27
C TYR A 107 1.14 -9.45 13.35
N ASP A 108 0.76 -10.68 13.62
CA ASP A 108 -0.20 -11.09 14.64
C ASP A 108 0.16 -10.70 16.08
N LEU A 109 1.44 -10.45 16.37
CA LEU A 109 1.97 -10.16 17.70
C LEU A 109 2.54 -8.74 17.87
N GLN A 110 2.42 -7.89 16.85
CA GLN A 110 2.99 -6.55 16.94
C GLN A 110 2.15 -5.64 17.86
N ASP A 111 2.82 -4.66 18.47
CA ASP A 111 2.14 -3.64 19.29
C ASP A 111 1.49 -2.58 18.36
N PRO A 112 0.15 -2.39 18.41
CA PRO A 112 -0.56 -1.42 17.57
C PRO A 112 -0.01 0.01 17.69
N ARG A 113 0.51 0.40 18.85
CA ARG A 113 1.09 1.73 19.07
C ARG A 113 2.42 1.89 18.36
N VAL A 114 3.22 0.83 18.31
CA VAL A 114 4.48 0.81 17.55
C VAL A 114 4.17 0.87 16.08
N VAL A 115 3.26 0.02 15.59
CA VAL A 115 2.82 -0.03 14.19
C VAL A 115 2.28 1.33 13.74
N SER A 116 1.47 2.01 14.56
CA SER A 116 0.92 3.34 14.25
C SER A 116 2.02 4.40 14.02
N ARG A 117 3.06 4.40 14.86
CA ARG A 117 4.20 5.33 14.69
C ARG A 117 5.00 5.02 13.42
N GLU A 118 5.31 3.74 13.21
CA GLU A 118 6.10 3.29 12.06
C GLU A 118 5.36 3.50 10.74
N LEU A 119 4.05 3.22 10.70
CA LEU A 119 3.20 3.46 9.54
C LEU A 119 3.13 4.96 9.20
N SER A 120 2.97 5.81 10.23
CA SER A 120 2.98 7.26 10.06
C SER A 120 4.31 7.75 9.50
N GLN A 121 5.42 7.27 10.03
CA GLN A 121 6.74 7.63 9.54
C GLN A 121 6.93 7.18 8.08
N ALA A 122 6.65 5.92 7.78
CA ALA A 122 6.80 5.37 6.42
C ALA A 122 5.93 6.12 5.40
N GLY A 123 4.66 6.39 5.74
CA GLY A 123 3.76 7.10 4.84
C GLY A 123 4.16 8.57 4.61
N GLU A 124 4.68 9.27 5.64
CA GLU A 124 5.16 10.65 5.46
C GLU A 124 6.47 10.72 4.67
N GLU A 125 7.41 9.79 4.90
CA GLU A 125 8.64 9.69 4.12
C GLU A 125 8.32 9.42 2.64
N PHE A 126 7.45 8.47 2.36
CA PHE A 126 7.01 8.16 1.01
C PHE A 126 6.30 9.34 0.34
N ALA A 127 5.36 10.00 1.05
CA ALA A 127 4.67 11.19 0.54
C ALA A 127 5.66 12.33 0.20
N ARG A 128 6.68 12.50 1.02
CA ARG A 128 7.73 13.50 0.78
C ARG A 128 8.58 13.17 -0.45
N HIS A 129 9.01 11.92 -0.62
CA HIS A 129 9.77 11.50 -1.80
C HIS A 129 8.93 11.62 -3.07
N TYR A 130 7.66 11.21 -3.02
CA TYR A 130 6.76 11.34 -4.15
C TYR A 130 6.52 12.81 -4.56
N ALA A 131 6.45 13.72 -3.59
CA ALA A 131 6.30 15.15 -3.84
C ALA A 131 7.55 15.81 -4.46
N GLN A 132 8.70 15.13 -4.44
CA GLN A 132 9.95 15.61 -5.02
C GLN A 132 10.15 15.15 -6.48
N VAL A 133 9.32 14.22 -6.97
CA VAL A 133 9.40 13.75 -8.37
C VAL A 133 9.13 14.91 -9.33
N ASP A 134 10.02 15.13 -10.27
CA ASP A 134 9.93 16.25 -11.20
C ASP A 134 10.30 15.86 -12.64
N GLY A 135 9.79 16.67 -13.59
CA GLY A 135 10.15 16.62 -14.98
C GLY A 135 10.06 15.24 -15.63
N PRO A 136 11.15 14.75 -16.25
CA PRO A 136 11.17 13.47 -16.97
C PRO A 136 11.06 12.24 -16.06
N GLU A 137 11.36 12.38 -14.76
CA GLU A 137 11.32 11.27 -13.79
C GLU A 137 9.94 10.60 -13.74
N TRP A 138 8.86 11.35 -13.97
CA TRP A 138 7.49 10.81 -14.04
C TRP A 138 7.33 9.68 -15.07
N LYS A 139 8.16 9.66 -16.11
CA LYS A 139 8.14 8.66 -17.18
C LYS A 139 9.18 7.54 -17.00
N HIS A 140 10.03 7.63 -15.99
CA HIS A 140 10.95 6.54 -15.66
C HIS A 140 10.17 5.27 -15.34
N ARG A 141 10.70 4.15 -15.81
CA ARG A 141 10.05 2.83 -15.74
C ARG A 141 10.63 2.00 -14.62
N GLY A 142 9.76 1.18 -14.04
CA GLY A 142 10.11 0.11 -13.12
C GLY A 142 9.57 -1.22 -13.62
N LEU A 143 10.40 -2.26 -13.56
CA LEU A 143 10.06 -3.61 -14.01
C LEU A 143 10.09 -4.56 -12.81
N ARG A 144 8.94 -5.11 -12.47
CA ARG A 144 8.81 -6.12 -11.44
C ARG A 144 9.09 -7.50 -12.01
N SER A 145 9.75 -8.37 -11.24
CA SER A 145 10.21 -9.69 -11.71
C SER A 145 9.09 -10.63 -12.20
N ASN A 146 7.82 -10.34 -11.84
CA ASN A 146 6.65 -11.06 -12.37
C ASN A 146 6.20 -10.59 -13.76
N GLY A 147 6.90 -9.64 -14.38
CA GLY A 147 6.63 -9.11 -15.72
C GLY A 147 5.80 -7.82 -15.76
N SER A 148 5.31 -7.31 -14.63
CA SER A 148 4.60 -6.03 -14.59
C SER A 148 5.56 -4.87 -14.80
N GLU A 149 5.14 -3.89 -15.61
CA GLU A 149 5.88 -2.65 -15.87
C GLU A 149 5.04 -1.44 -15.46
N PHE A 150 5.69 -0.47 -14.82
CA PHE A 150 5.08 0.77 -14.37
C PHE A 150 5.93 1.95 -14.81
N THR A 151 5.32 3.11 -15.04
CA THR A 151 6.01 4.39 -14.93
C THR A 151 5.90 4.89 -13.47
N VAL A 152 6.74 5.85 -13.07
CA VAL A 152 6.59 6.49 -11.74
C VAL A 152 5.17 7.04 -11.55
N GLU A 153 4.59 7.59 -12.62
CA GLU A 153 3.21 8.09 -12.65
C GLU A 153 2.17 7.01 -12.33
N THR A 154 2.23 5.87 -13.03
CA THR A 154 1.26 4.77 -12.83
C THR A 154 1.55 3.96 -11.58
N PHE A 155 2.80 3.94 -11.13
CA PHE A 155 3.22 3.22 -9.94
C PHE A 155 2.55 3.73 -8.65
N GLY A 156 2.48 5.06 -8.48
CA GLY A 156 1.80 5.66 -7.35
C GLY A 156 0.28 5.47 -7.40
N VAL A 157 -0.32 5.57 -8.58
CA VAL A 157 -1.76 5.31 -8.76
C VAL A 157 -2.09 3.85 -8.44
N TYR A 158 -1.26 2.91 -8.90
CA TYR A 158 -1.37 1.50 -8.57
C TYR A 158 -1.26 1.25 -7.06
N LEU A 159 -0.25 1.87 -6.44
CA LEU A 159 0.01 1.70 -5.02
C LEU A 159 -1.16 2.13 -4.13
N VAL A 160 -1.74 3.32 -4.36
CA VAL A 160 -2.76 3.86 -3.45
C VAL A 160 -4.03 3.02 -3.41
N HIS A 161 -4.25 2.18 -4.44
CA HIS A 161 -5.33 1.20 -4.42
C HIS A 161 -5.20 0.22 -3.25
N ASP A 162 -4.00 -0.31 -2.98
CA ASP A 162 -3.76 -1.32 -1.95
C ASP A 162 -4.23 -0.85 -0.55
N PRO A 163 -3.70 0.24 0.03
CA PRO A 163 -4.14 0.69 1.34
C PRO A 163 -5.60 1.19 1.36
N ILE A 164 -6.17 1.65 0.24
CA ILE A 164 -7.59 2.01 0.12
C ILE A 164 -8.44 0.75 0.15
N HIS A 165 -8.05 -0.27 -0.59
CA HIS A 165 -8.77 -1.53 -0.66
C HIS A 165 -8.82 -2.22 0.72
N HIS A 166 -7.68 -2.25 1.41
CA HIS A 166 -7.61 -2.82 2.74
C HIS A 166 -8.32 -1.99 3.82
N LEU A 167 -8.44 -0.67 3.69
CA LEU A 167 -9.34 0.10 4.54
C LEU A 167 -10.80 -0.34 4.37
N TRP A 168 -11.23 -0.58 3.12
CA TRP A 168 -12.53 -1.14 2.85
C TRP A 168 -12.69 -2.56 3.45
N ASP A 169 -11.65 -3.40 3.38
CA ASP A 169 -11.63 -4.74 3.96
C ASP A 169 -11.92 -4.75 5.48
N VAL A 170 -11.39 -3.78 6.21
CA VAL A 170 -11.51 -3.72 7.67
C VAL A 170 -12.66 -2.85 8.19
N SER A 171 -13.19 -1.96 7.36
CA SER A 171 -14.27 -1.03 7.76
C SER A 171 -15.58 -1.28 7.01
N GLY A 172 -15.55 -1.94 5.85
CA GLY A 172 -16.70 -2.10 4.95
C GLY A 172 -17.15 -0.79 4.30
N SER A 173 -16.37 0.30 4.45
CA SER A 173 -16.71 1.63 3.97
C SER A 173 -15.48 2.40 3.48
N ARG A 174 -15.69 3.25 2.45
CA ARG A 174 -14.70 4.25 2.01
C ARG A 174 -14.69 5.52 2.87
N SER A 175 -15.68 5.69 3.73
CA SER A 175 -15.90 6.95 4.49
C SER A 175 -14.86 7.20 5.57
N ASP A 176 -13.90 6.31 5.76
CA ASP A 176 -12.85 6.42 6.77
C ASP A 176 -11.54 7.08 6.26
N LEU A 177 -11.57 7.57 5.00
CA LEU A 177 -10.51 8.40 4.40
C LEU A 177 -10.62 9.85 4.82
#